data_961fa4ba1a9abe5778cb2c05d5571dfd
#
_entry.id   961fa4ba1a9abe5778cb2c05d5571dfd
#
_cell.length_a   1.000
_cell.length_b   1.000
_cell.length_c   1.000
_cell.angle_alpha   90.00
_cell.angle_beta   90.00
_cell.angle_gamma   90.00
#
_symmetry.space_group_name_H-M   'P 1'
#
loop_
_entity.id
_entity.type
_entity.pdbx_description
1 polymer ?
#
loop_
_entity_poly.entity_id
_entity_poly.type
_entity_poly.pdbx_seq_one_letter_code
_entity_poly.pdbx_strand_id
1 'polypeptide(L)'
;MRADHLKFAVLVSANAEWKALKPSFPEARIEDSPYGQFFFERVDEQTVLFCHGGWGKVAAAASTQYVIDRFNPERLINIGTCGGIEGRIRRFDVVVPDRVVIYDIHEAMGDDPREGVAYY
;
A
#
# COMPACT_ATOMS: atom_id res chain seq x y z
N MET A 1 19.98 -11.35 19.39
CA MET A 1 18.54 -11.48 19.06
C MET A 1 18.40 -11.31 17.55
N ARG A 2 18.03 -12.34 16.82
CA ARG A 2 17.64 -12.17 15.41
C ARG A 2 16.39 -11.30 15.46
N ALA A 3 16.41 -10.14 14.79
CA ALA A 3 15.21 -9.37 14.56
C ALA A 3 14.22 -10.32 13.88
N ASP A 4 13.06 -10.53 14.48
CA ASP A 4 12.01 -11.33 13.87
C ASP A 4 11.77 -10.74 12.48
N HIS A 5 11.98 -11.57 11.47
CA HIS A 5 11.91 -11.16 10.07
C HIS A 5 10.47 -10.71 9.77
N LEU A 6 10.27 -9.44 9.45
CA LEU A 6 8.96 -8.90 9.16
C LEU A 6 8.41 -9.53 7.88
N LYS A 7 7.35 -10.32 8.00
CA LYS A 7 6.79 -11.04 6.87
C LYS A 7 5.90 -10.15 6.00
N PHE A 8 5.10 -9.31 6.62
CA PHE A 8 4.13 -8.49 5.91
C PHE A 8 4.19 -7.03 6.35
N ALA A 9 4.14 -6.12 5.36
CA ALA A 9 3.83 -4.73 5.57
C ALA A 9 2.61 -4.35 4.72
N VAL A 10 1.64 -3.72 5.35
CA VAL A 10 0.38 -3.25 4.75
C VAL A 10 0.45 -1.75 4.59
N LEU A 11 0.30 -1.27 3.37
CA LEU A 11 0.30 0.14 3.00
C LEU A 11 -1.13 0.63 2.78
N VAL A 12 -1.48 1.73 3.44
CA VAL A 12 -2.78 2.40 3.35
C VAL A 12 -2.56 3.85 2.96
N SER A 13 -3.12 4.29 1.85
CA SER A 13 -2.81 5.62 1.30
C SER A 13 -3.75 6.72 1.78
N ALA A 14 -5.05 6.47 1.83
CA ALA A 14 -6.03 7.49 2.13
C ALA A 14 -6.25 7.70 3.63
N ASN A 15 -6.40 8.98 4.03
CA ASN A 15 -6.69 9.32 5.43
C ASN A 15 -7.98 8.69 5.96
N ALA A 16 -9.01 8.59 5.12
CA ALA A 16 -10.28 7.98 5.49
C ALA A 16 -10.13 6.48 5.74
N GLU A 17 -9.36 5.79 4.90
CA GLU A 17 -9.04 4.37 5.03
C GLU A 17 -8.22 4.10 6.29
N TRP A 18 -7.19 4.92 6.53
CA TRP A 18 -6.38 4.85 7.74
C TRP A 18 -7.20 5.04 9.02
N LYS A 19 -8.10 6.04 9.02
CA LYS A 19 -9.02 6.28 10.14
C LYS A 19 -9.99 5.12 10.36
N ALA A 20 -10.44 4.48 9.28
CA ALA A 20 -11.35 3.33 9.36
C ALA A 20 -10.64 2.07 9.86
N LEU A 21 -9.34 1.93 9.59
CA LEU A 21 -8.54 0.78 10.02
C LEU A 21 -8.24 0.81 11.52
N LYS A 22 -7.91 1.97 12.07
CA LYS A 22 -7.45 2.11 13.48
C LYS A 22 -8.38 1.52 14.54
N PRO A 23 -9.71 1.63 14.46
CA PRO A 23 -10.61 1.03 15.44
C PRO A 23 -10.55 -0.50 15.51
N SER A 24 -10.03 -1.17 14.49
CA SER A 24 -9.80 -2.62 14.50
C SER A 24 -8.61 -3.03 15.38
N PHE A 25 -7.78 -2.06 15.77
CA PHE A 25 -6.58 -2.26 16.57
C PHE A 25 -6.50 -1.22 17.69
N PRO A 26 -7.40 -1.25 18.67
CA PRO A 26 -7.54 -0.19 19.68
C PRO A 26 -6.31 -0.06 20.60
N GLU A 27 -5.56 -1.13 20.79
CA GLU A 27 -4.38 -1.17 21.65
C GLU A 27 -3.06 -0.90 20.88
N ALA A 28 -3.15 -0.67 19.56
CA ALA A 28 -1.97 -0.47 18.73
C ALA A 28 -1.17 0.77 19.15
N ARG A 29 0.12 0.59 19.36
CA ARG A 29 1.03 1.69 19.59
C ARG A 29 1.36 2.39 18.29
N ILE A 30 0.74 3.54 18.05
CA ILE A 30 0.95 4.33 16.84
C ILE A 30 2.23 5.13 16.96
N GLU A 31 3.08 5.04 15.94
CA GLU A 31 4.33 5.79 15.80
C GLU A 31 4.27 6.67 14.55
N ASP A 32 5.03 7.76 14.53
CA ASP A 32 5.13 8.67 13.39
C ASP A 32 6.25 8.26 12.43
N SER A 33 6.03 8.49 11.15
CA SER A 33 7.01 8.38 10.08
C SER A 33 7.06 9.67 9.26
N PRO A 34 8.07 9.87 8.41
CA PRO A 34 8.13 11.04 7.51
C PRO A 34 6.92 11.17 6.57
N TYR A 35 6.18 10.10 6.34
CA TYR A 35 5.07 10.03 5.38
C TYR A 35 3.70 9.89 6.03
N GLY A 36 3.64 9.66 7.34
CA GLY A 36 2.40 9.43 8.07
C GLY A 36 2.66 8.64 9.35
N GLN A 37 1.79 7.74 9.68
CA GLN A 37 1.84 6.94 10.90
C GLN A 37 2.04 5.46 10.57
N PHE A 38 2.57 4.72 11.53
CA PHE A 38 2.64 3.27 11.44
C PHE A 38 2.45 2.62 12.81
N PHE A 39 2.12 1.35 12.81
CA PHE A 39 2.08 0.50 13.99
C PHE A 39 2.31 -0.97 13.62
N PHE A 40 2.72 -1.74 14.61
CA PHE A 40 2.82 -3.20 14.49
C PHE A 40 1.68 -3.85 15.24
N GLU A 41 1.11 -4.88 14.63
CA GLU A 41 0.08 -5.71 15.26
C GLU A 41 0.25 -7.19 14.91
N ARG A 42 -0.28 -8.03 15.78
CA ARG A 42 -0.36 -9.46 15.51
C ARG A 42 -1.67 -9.76 14.78
N VAL A 43 -1.53 -10.31 13.60
CA VAL A 43 -2.64 -10.85 12.81
C VAL A 43 -2.39 -12.35 12.71
N ASP A 44 -3.25 -13.13 13.36
CA ASP A 44 -3.02 -14.55 13.64
C ASP A 44 -1.69 -14.73 14.42
N GLU A 45 -0.76 -15.50 13.86
CA GLU A 45 0.55 -15.73 14.47
C GLU A 45 1.67 -14.86 13.89
N GLN A 46 1.33 -13.93 12.98
CA GLN A 46 2.31 -13.11 12.28
C GLN A 46 2.32 -11.67 12.81
N THR A 47 3.50 -11.10 12.97
CA THR A 47 3.65 -9.66 13.16
C THR A 47 3.49 -8.97 11.81
N VAL A 48 2.58 -8.04 11.73
CA VAL A 48 2.26 -7.24 10.53
C VAL A 48 2.50 -5.77 10.82
N LEU A 49 3.20 -5.10 9.93
CA LEU A 49 3.37 -3.66 9.95
C LEU A 49 2.23 -3.02 9.15
N PHE A 50 1.53 -2.08 9.75
CA PHE A 50 0.57 -1.21 9.06
C PHE A 50 1.17 0.18 8.93
N CYS A 51 1.18 0.72 7.70
CA CYS A 51 1.74 2.03 7.39
C CYS A 51 0.77 2.91 6.63
N HIS A 52 0.62 4.14 7.06
CA HIS A 52 -0.08 5.19 6.33
C HIS A 52 0.93 5.92 5.42
N GLY A 53 0.74 5.85 4.11
CA GLY A 53 1.72 6.29 3.11
C GLY A 53 1.39 7.59 2.38
N GLY A 54 0.23 8.19 2.65
CA GLY A 54 -0.22 9.43 1.98
C GLY A 54 -0.77 9.19 0.56
N TRP A 55 -1.26 10.26 -0.04
CA TRP A 55 -1.98 10.24 -1.31
C TRP A 55 -1.07 10.42 -2.52
N GLY A 56 -1.46 9.74 -3.60
CA GLY A 56 -0.87 9.92 -4.90
C GLY A 56 0.40 9.10 -5.12
N LYS A 57 0.81 9.00 -6.38
CA LYS A 57 1.90 8.12 -6.82
C LYS A 57 3.25 8.48 -6.19
N VAL A 58 3.55 9.76 -6.04
CA VAL A 58 4.81 10.23 -5.45
C VAL A 58 4.89 9.83 -3.97
N ALA A 59 3.84 10.12 -3.20
CA ALA A 59 3.78 9.75 -1.79
C ALA A 59 3.80 8.22 -1.61
N ALA A 60 3.06 7.49 -2.44
CA ALA A 60 3.03 6.03 -2.41
C ALA A 60 4.42 5.42 -2.70
N ALA A 61 5.12 5.91 -3.72
CA ALA A 61 6.46 5.44 -4.04
C ALA A 61 7.47 5.73 -2.91
N ALA A 62 7.46 6.96 -2.40
CA ALA A 62 8.38 7.38 -1.34
C ALA A 62 8.14 6.63 -0.02
N SER A 63 6.88 6.47 0.40
CA SER A 63 6.52 5.73 1.61
C SER A 63 6.80 4.24 1.48
N THR A 64 6.59 3.67 0.30
CA THR A 64 6.93 2.26 0.02
C THR A 64 8.42 2.04 0.14
N GLN A 65 9.25 2.89 -0.47
CA GLN A 65 10.70 2.80 -0.36
C GLN A 65 11.18 2.94 1.09
N TYR A 66 10.61 3.88 1.84
CA TYR A 66 10.89 4.01 3.27
C TYR A 66 10.60 2.73 4.06
N VAL A 67 9.46 2.08 3.79
CA VAL A 67 9.08 0.82 4.44
C VAL A 67 10.06 -0.30 4.09
N ILE A 68 10.47 -0.39 2.83
CA ILE A 68 11.45 -1.38 2.37
C ILE A 68 12.79 -1.17 3.09
N ASP A 69 13.32 0.03 3.07
CA ASP A 69 14.66 0.33 3.61
C ASP A 69 14.72 0.17 5.13
N ARG A 70 13.64 0.55 5.83
CA ARG A 70 13.63 0.55 7.29
C ARG A 70 13.27 -0.78 7.90
N PHE A 71 12.32 -1.51 7.30
CA PHE A 71 11.71 -2.69 7.92
C PHE A 71 11.97 -3.98 7.14
N ASN A 72 12.41 -3.88 5.91
CA ASN A 72 12.75 -5.01 5.03
C ASN A 72 11.70 -6.15 5.05
N PRO A 73 10.41 -5.87 4.78
CA PRO A 73 9.38 -6.89 4.79
C PRO A 73 9.57 -7.88 3.62
N GLU A 74 9.19 -9.15 3.82
CA GLU A 74 9.17 -10.12 2.73
C GLU A 74 8.13 -9.78 1.67
N ARG A 75 7.00 -9.20 2.11
CA ARG A 75 5.86 -8.88 1.23
C ARG A 75 5.24 -7.54 1.60
N LEU A 76 4.91 -6.79 0.57
CA LEU A 76 4.14 -5.55 0.64
C LEU A 76 2.72 -5.81 0.15
N ILE A 77 1.74 -5.33 0.89
CA ILE A 77 0.32 -5.41 0.57
C ILE A 77 -0.23 -3.99 0.56
N ASN A 78 -0.77 -3.55 -0.54
CA ASN A 78 -1.54 -2.30 -0.59
C ASN A 78 -3.01 -2.63 -0.37
N ILE A 79 -3.65 -1.96 0.58
CA ILE A 79 -5.09 -2.06 0.80
C ILE A 79 -5.73 -0.68 0.69
N GLY A 80 -6.93 -0.64 0.15
CA GLY A 80 -7.68 0.60 0.01
C GLY A 80 -9.02 0.39 -0.66
N THR A 81 -9.72 1.48 -0.89
CA THR A 81 -10.98 1.50 -1.59
C THR A 81 -10.75 1.81 -3.07
N CYS A 82 -11.59 1.28 -3.93
CA CYS A 82 -11.56 1.57 -5.37
C CYS A 82 -12.96 1.75 -5.93
N GLY A 83 -13.04 2.43 -7.07
CA GLY A 83 -14.25 2.46 -7.89
C GLY A 83 -14.47 1.14 -8.59
N GLY A 84 -15.73 0.79 -8.81
CA GLY A 84 -16.13 -0.37 -9.60
C GLY A 84 -16.94 0.04 -10.83
N ILE A 85 -16.95 -0.82 -11.85
CA ILE A 85 -17.77 -0.66 -13.03
C ILE A 85 -19.13 -1.32 -12.79
N GLU A 86 -20.20 -0.56 -12.94
CA GLU A 86 -21.57 -1.05 -12.78
C GLU A 86 -21.82 -2.29 -13.67
N GLY A 87 -22.47 -3.30 -13.08
CA GLY A 87 -22.73 -4.58 -13.72
C GLY A 87 -21.57 -5.57 -13.74
N ARG A 88 -20.34 -5.14 -13.36
CA ARG A 88 -19.18 -6.03 -13.28
C ARG A 88 -18.76 -6.36 -11.85
N ILE A 89 -19.02 -5.46 -10.93
CA ILE A 89 -18.66 -5.60 -9.51
C ILE A 89 -19.77 -4.99 -8.65
N ARG A 90 -20.03 -5.58 -7.51
CA ARG A 90 -21.01 -5.08 -6.55
C ARG A 90 -20.34 -4.24 -5.49
N ARG A 91 -21.11 -3.38 -4.86
CA ARG A 91 -20.65 -2.62 -3.69
C ARG A 91 -20.23 -3.58 -2.57
N PHE A 92 -19.08 -3.31 -1.96
CA PHE A 92 -18.43 -4.09 -0.91
C PHE A 92 -17.79 -5.43 -1.35
N ASP A 93 -17.76 -5.73 -2.65
CA ASP A 93 -16.93 -6.83 -3.12
C ASP A 93 -15.44 -6.52 -2.86
N VAL A 94 -14.70 -7.52 -2.42
CA VAL A 94 -13.24 -7.44 -2.27
C VAL A 94 -12.59 -7.89 -3.56
N VAL A 95 -11.69 -7.07 -4.09
CA VAL A 95 -10.97 -7.34 -5.34
C VAL A 95 -9.49 -7.52 -5.04
N VAL A 96 -8.93 -8.61 -5.52
CA VAL A 96 -7.47 -8.84 -5.52
C VAL A 96 -7.03 -8.90 -6.98
N PRO A 97 -6.44 -7.81 -7.53
CA PRO A 97 -6.03 -7.78 -8.92
C PRO A 97 -4.76 -8.63 -9.13
N ASP A 98 -4.70 -9.30 -10.27
CA ASP A 98 -3.50 -9.97 -10.76
C ASP A 98 -2.61 -9.03 -11.59
N ARG A 99 -3.16 -7.89 -12.01
CA ARG A 99 -2.46 -6.86 -12.77
C ARG A 99 -2.97 -5.47 -12.43
N VAL A 100 -2.05 -4.53 -12.29
CA VAL A 100 -2.33 -3.10 -12.10
C VAL A 100 -1.63 -2.31 -13.19
N VAL A 101 -2.31 -1.30 -13.76
CA VAL A 101 -1.78 -0.45 -14.82
C VAL A 101 -1.92 1.01 -14.41
N ILE A 102 -0.82 1.77 -14.52
CA ILE A 102 -0.83 3.22 -14.39
C ILE A 102 -1.10 3.79 -15.78
N TYR A 103 -2.32 4.26 -16.03
CA TYR A 103 -2.74 4.69 -17.37
C TYR A 103 -2.57 6.19 -17.65
N ASP A 104 -2.27 6.98 -16.62
CA ASP A 104 -2.16 8.44 -16.67
C ASP A 104 -0.71 8.96 -16.69
N ILE A 105 0.27 8.06 -16.72
CA ILE A 105 1.68 8.41 -16.96
C ILE A 105 2.03 7.96 -18.37
N HIS A 106 2.31 8.94 -19.23
CA HIS A 106 2.79 8.73 -20.58
C HIS A 106 4.23 9.21 -20.68
N GLU A 107 5.16 8.31 -20.96
CA GLU A 107 6.52 8.69 -21.31
C GLU A 107 6.59 8.96 -22.83
N ALA A 108 6.77 10.25 -23.18
CA ALA A 108 6.76 10.71 -24.56
C ALA A 108 8.15 10.83 -25.18
N MET A 109 9.21 10.43 -24.46
CA MET A 109 10.62 10.62 -24.86
C MET A 109 11.34 9.32 -25.22
N GLY A 110 10.62 8.27 -25.57
CA GLY A 110 11.20 7.02 -26.08
C GLY A 110 11.47 7.07 -27.59
N ASP A 111 12.49 6.35 -28.03
CA ASP A 111 12.84 6.23 -29.45
C ASP A 111 11.82 5.43 -30.28
N ASP A 112 10.94 4.67 -29.66
CA ASP A 112 9.84 3.94 -30.30
C ASP A 112 8.47 4.41 -29.75
N PRO A 113 7.58 4.96 -30.61
CA PRO A 113 6.24 5.38 -30.21
C PRO A 113 5.36 4.25 -29.63
N ARG A 114 5.76 2.98 -29.79
CA ARG A 114 5.09 1.81 -29.27
C ARG A 114 5.53 1.42 -27.86
N GLU A 115 6.63 1.96 -27.38
CA GLU A 115 7.18 1.71 -26.02
C GLU A 115 6.54 2.59 -24.94
N GLY A 116 5.61 3.48 -25.31
CA GLY A 116 5.01 4.49 -24.43
C GLY A 116 4.04 3.97 -23.35
N VAL A 117 3.95 2.67 -23.12
CA VAL A 117 3.17 2.10 -22.00
C VAL A 117 4.10 1.22 -21.17
N ALA A 118 4.78 1.82 -20.22
CA ALA A 118 5.50 1.05 -19.21
C ALA A 118 4.49 0.31 -18.32
N TYR A 119 4.46 -1.00 -18.44
CA TYR A 119 3.77 -1.87 -17.49
C TYR A 119 4.71 -2.09 -16.30
N TYR A 120 4.32 -1.58 -15.14
CA TYR A 120 4.98 -1.84 -13.87
C TYR A 120 4.23 -2.90 -13.07
#